data_e09df04a0b55cce440cb2815387a3fc4
#
_entry.id   e09df04a0b55cce440cb2815387a3fc4
#
_cell.length_a   1.000
_cell.length_b   1.000
_cell.length_c   1.000
_cell.angle_alpha   90.00
_cell.angle_beta   90.00
_cell.angle_gamma   90.00
#
_symmetry.space_group_name_H-M   'P 1'
#
loop_
_entity.id
_entity.type
_entity.pdbx_description
1 polymer ?
#
loop_
_entity_poly.entity_id
_entity_poly.type
_entity_poly.pdbx_seq_one_letter_code
_entity_poly.pdbx_strand_id
1 'polypeptide(L)'
;MRSILLLAISFTTAAFAESDSANWSKSVALPKSETAVQLFNGHDFAGWEGQIEKYWSVDAGAIRGTNATPVAASTYLFTKQSYRDFRLLLEVKQTRGGKFSTMHSAVCALGEKFEDHGDAFSFRGPLLMFCNDWGVWDANRRNRVFPAGHGGQWQQPAEKIGDWNRIEILVIGDRIRMAANGVLIMDFIDQPGLLKASPIGLQLHANAQPQEHHFRGLILTEKPEDRMLTVEIAGK
;
A
#
# COMPACT_ATOMS: atom_id res chain seq x y z
N MET A 1 2.82 62.40 -29.54
CA MET A 1 2.06 61.13 -29.42
C MET A 1 3.09 60.02 -29.27
N ARG A 2 3.21 59.43 -28.10
CA ARG A 2 4.12 58.26 -27.83
C ARG A 2 3.26 57.02 -27.72
N SER A 3 3.40 56.11 -28.68
CA SER A 3 2.77 54.80 -28.68
C SER A 3 3.43 53.87 -27.66
N ILE A 4 2.69 53.38 -26.70
CA ILE A 4 3.12 52.36 -25.74
C ILE A 4 2.75 50.98 -26.34
N LEU A 5 3.76 50.20 -26.63
CA LEU A 5 3.62 48.82 -27.09
C LEU A 5 3.45 47.91 -25.84
N LEU A 6 2.24 47.35 -25.61
CA LEU A 6 2.03 46.35 -24.59
C LEU A 6 2.48 45.00 -25.12
N LEU A 7 3.51 44.46 -24.48
CA LEU A 7 3.96 43.08 -24.71
C LEU A 7 3.14 42.12 -23.85
N ALA A 8 2.26 41.34 -24.46
CA ALA A 8 1.53 40.30 -23.78
C ALA A 8 2.42 39.06 -23.58
N ILE A 9 2.80 38.79 -22.35
CA ILE A 9 3.54 37.59 -21.98
C ILE A 9 2.50 36.48 -21.73
N SER A 10 2.37 35.55 -22.66
CA SER A 10 1.60 34.34 -22.49
C SER A 10 2.36 33.36 -21.60
N PHE A 11 1.88 33.16 -20.38
CA PHE A 11 2.34 32.03 -19.54
C PHE A 11 1.65 30.76 -20.04
N THR A 12 2.36 29.95 -20.80
CA THR A 12 2.01 28.55 -21.02
C THR A 12 2.36 27.77 -19.76
N THR A 13 1.36 27.48 -18.93
CA THR A 13 1.49 26.47 -17.88
C THR A 13 1.68 25.12 -18.58
N ALA A 14 2.91 24.62 -18.57
CA ALA A 14 3.19 23.25 -18.93
C ALA A 14 2.47 22.36 -17.90
N ALA A 15 1.38 21.72 -18.31
CA ALA A 15 0.82 20.60 -17.59
C ALA A 15 1.87 19.50 -17.60
N PHE A 16 2.60 19.33 -16.52
CA PHE A 16 3.49 18.20 -16.33
C PHE A 16 2.63 16.93 -16.39
N ALA A 17 2.90 16.11 -17.38
CA ALA A 17 2.21 14.86 -17.61
C ALA A 17 2.39 13.94 -16.40
N GLU A 18 1.33 13.74 -15.63
CA GLU A 18 1.19 12.77 -14.55
C GLU A 18 1.14 11.31 -15.09
N SER A 19 1.47 11.10 -16.37
CA SER A 19 1.19 9.87 -17.11
C SER A 19 2.21 8.74 -16.92
N ASP A 20 3.43 9.00 -16.43
CA ASP A 20 4.47 7.95 -16.37
C ASP A 20 4.46 7.10 -15.10
N SER A 21 3.90 7.60 -14.00
CA SER A 21 3.90 6.87 -12.72
C SER A 21 2.77 5.83 -12.61
N ALA A 22 1.67 6.00 -13.32
CA ALA A 22 0.48 5.12 -13.22
C ALA A 22 0.71 3.67 -13.71
N ASN A 23 1.88 3.37 -14.26
CA ASN A 23 2.22 2.07 -14.83
C ASN A 23 3.48 1.43 -14.22
N TRP A 24 4.03 1.97 -13.12
CA TRP A 24 5.26 1.41 -12.57
C TRP A 24 5.16 -0.09 -12.29
N SER A 25 4.14 -0.56 -11.62
CA SER A 25 3.98 -1.99 -11.32
C SER A 25 3.91 -2.86 -12.59
N LYS A 26 3.33 -2.34 -13.68
CA LYS A 26 3.29 -3.01 -14.98
C LYS A 26 4.64 -2.99 -15.70
N SER A 27 5.53 -2.07 -15.35
CA SER A 27 6.88 -1.98 -15.95
C SER A 27 7.89 -2.90 -15.27
N VAL A 28 7.56 -3.46 -14.09
CA VAL A 28 8.43 -4.40 -13.39
C VAL A 28 8.51 -5.71 -14.19
N ALA A 29 9.72 -6.10 -14.57
CA ALA A 29 9.97 -7.33 -15.30
C ALA A 29 9.74 -8.55 -14.40
N LEU A 30 8.59 -9.16 -14.51
CA LEU A 30 8.27 -10.40 -13.81
C LEU A 30 9.07 -11.59 -14.34
N PRO A 31 9.42 -12.58 -13.51
CA PRO A 31 9.94 -13.86 -13.95
C PRO A 31 8.98 -14.54 -14.92
N LYS A 32 9.52 -15.31 -15.89
CA LYS A 32 8.70 -16.03 -16.87
C LYS A 32 7.76 -17.07 -16.26
N SER A 33 8.08 -17.55 -15.06
CA SER A 33 7.29 -18.48 -14.25
C SER A 33 6.09 -17.82 -13.57
N GLU A 34 6.05 -16.48 -13.51
CA GLU A 34 5.02 -15.74 -12.81
C GLU A 34 4.00 -15.15 -13.79
N THR A 35 2.71 -15.37 -13.51
CA THR A 35 1.60 -14.78 -14.28
C THR A 35 0.95 -13.66 -13.48
N ALA A 36 0.91 -12.47 -14.06
CA ALA A 36 0.31 -11.29 -13.43
C ALA A 36 -1.22 -11.37 -13.38
N VAL A 37 -1.78 -11.10 -12.22
CA VAL A 37 -3.22 -10.86 -12.00
C VAL A 37 -3.39 -9.40 -11.60
N GLN A 38 -4.18 -8.65 -12.34
CA GLN A 38 -4.54 -7.28 -11.98
C GLN A 38 -5.69 -7.31 -10.97
N LEU A 39 -5.41 -6.95 -9.72
CA LEU A 39 -6.41 -6.99 -8.65
C LEU A 39 -7.46 -5.87 -8.74
N PHE A 40 -7.10 -4.74 -9.33
CA PHE A 40 -7.99 -3.57 -9.47
C PHE A 40 -8.03 -3.12 -10.94
N ASN A 41 -9.24 -3.00 -11.48
CA ASN A 41 -9.46 -2.67 -12.90
C ASN A 41 -9.34 -1.17 -13.24
N GLY A 42 -9.22 -0.30 -12.23
CA GLY A 42 -9.15 1.16 -12.39
C GLY A 42 -10.51 1.87 -12.45
N HIS A 43 -11.63 1.18 -12.37
CA HIS A 43 -12.96 1.75 -12.63
C HIS A 43 -13.97 1.49 -11.52
N ASP A 44 -13.99 0.29 -10.95
CA ASP A 44 -14.97 -0.12 -9.96
C ASP A 44 -14.38 -1.13 -8.95
N PHE A 45 -15.19 -1.51 -7.99
CA PHE A 45 -14.82 -2.47 -6.95
C PHE A 45 -15.20 -3.92 -7.27
N ALA A 46 -15.31 -4.29 -8.54
CA ALA A 46 -15.47 -5.69 -8.94
C ALA A 46 -14.31 -6.53 -8.37
N GLY A 47 -14.64 -7.60 -7.65
CA GLY A 47 -13.62 -8.43 -6.97
C GLY A 47 -13.19 -7.92 -5.59
N TRP A 48 -13.76 -6.82 -5.10
CA TRP A 48 -13.50 -6.25 -3.77
C TRP A 48 -14.75 -6.23 -2.90
N GLU A 49 -14.55 -6.15 -1.58
CA GLU A 49 -15.61 -5.99 -0.58
C GLU A 49 -15.11 -5.15 0.60
N GLY A 50 -16.01 -4.40 1.24
CA GLY A 50 -15.69 -3.48 2.33
C GLY A 50 -16.85 -2.55 2.60
N GLN A 51 -16.68 -1.57 3.47
CA GLN A 51 -17.64 -0.47 3.62
C GLN A 51 -17.46 0.56 2.48
N ILE A 52 -17.71 0.11 1.22
CA ILE A 52 -17.39 0.86 0.01
C ILE A 52 -18.06 2.23 0.04
N GLU A 53 -19.38 2.28 0.17
CA GLU A 53 -20.16 3.52 0.16
C GLU A 53 -19.73 4.56 1.21
N LYS A 54 -19.10 4.09 2.29
CA LYS A 54 -18.74 4.93 3.42
C LYS A 54 -17.33 5.49 3.32
N TYR A 55 -16.39 4.70 2.82
CA TYR A 55 -14.97 5.03 2.93
C TYR A 55 -14.19 4.97 1.62
N TRP A 56 -14.70 4.29 0.60
CA TRP A 56 -13.91 3.96 -0.58
C TRP A 56 -14.53 4.53 -1.86
N SER A 57 -13.72 5.06 -2.71
CA SER A 57 -14.10 5.56 -4.03
C SER A 57 -13.01 5.29 -5.04
N VAL A 58 -13.35 5.42 -6.33
CA VAL A 58 -12.36 5.40 -7.40
C VAL A 58 -12.10 6.84 -7.82
N ASP A 59 -10.84 7.23 -7.85
CA ASP A 59 -10.40 8.56 -8.25
C ASP A 59 -9.19 8.46 -9.19
N ALA A 60 -9.32 8.99 -10.39
CA ALA A 60 -8.27 8.98 -11.42
C ALA A 60 -7.60 7.59 -11.62
N GLY A 61 -8.41 6.52 -11.63
CA GLY A 61 -7.92 5.14 -11.79
C GLY A 61 -7.25 4.54 -10.55
N ALA A 62 -7.31 5.20 -9.41
CA ALA A 62 -6.83 4.71 -8.13
C ALA A 62 -7.99 4.43 -7.16
N ILE A 63 -7.81 3.48 -6.27
CA ILE A 63 -8.65 3.30 -5.08
C ILE A 63 -8.32 4.41 -4.11
N ARG A 64 -9.31 5.20 -3.70
CA ARG A 64 -9.17 6.24 -2.69
C ARG A 64 -9.91 5.81 -1.43
N GLY A 65 -9.18 5.71 -0.30
CA GLY A 65 -9.73 5.48 1.03
C GLY A 65 -9.66 6.76 1.85
N THR A 66 -10.81 7.22 2.39
CA THR A 66 -10.86 8.45 3.19
C THR A 66 -11.98 8.41 4.23
N ASN A 67 -11.86 9.23 5.26
CA ASN A 67 -12.93 9.44 6.24
C ASN A 67 -13.15 10.93 6.51
N ALA A 68 -14.41 11.32 6.64
CA ALA A 68 -14.81 12.67 7.09
C ALA A 68 -15.04 12.71 8.61
N THR A 69 -15.40 11.58 9.20
CA THR A 69 -15.69 11.40 10.64
C THR A 69 -14.72 10.40 11.25
N PRO A 70 -14.57 10.35 12.58
CA PRO A 70 -13.72 9.35 13.23
C PRO A 70 -14.04 7.92 12.79
N VAL A 71 -12.99 7.12 12.62
CA VAL A 71 -13.05 5.68 12.37
C VAL A 71 -12.76 4.97 13.68
N ALA A 72 -13.76 4.32 14.27
CA ALA A 72 -13.66 3.71 15.60
C ALA A 72 -12.76 2.47 15.61
N ALA A 73 -12.87 1.63 14.57
CA ALA A 73 -12.02 0.47 14.34
C ALA A 73 -11.35 0.58 12.98
N SER A 74 -10.15 0.05 12.81
CA SER A 74 -9.53 -0.05 11.49
C SER A 74 -10.40 -0.88 10.57
N THR A 75 -10.72 -0.33 9.41
CA THR A 75 -11.55 -0.96 8.37
C THR A 75 -10.72 -1.20 7.12
N TYR A 76 -11.09 -2.17 6.33
CA TYR A 76 -10.32 -2.59 5.18
C TYR A 76 -11.19 -2.77 3.95
N LEU A 77 -10.59 -2.51 2.80
CA LEU A 77 -11.11 -2.95 1.50
C LEU A 77 -10.40 -4.24 1.13
N PHE A 78 -11.13 -5.34 1.09
CA PHE A 78 -10.60 -6.69 0.87
C PHE A 78 -10.81 -7.18 -0.55
N THR A 79 -9.84 -7.94 -1.07
CA THR A 79 -10.11 -8.81 -2.21
C THR A 79 -11.10 -9.90 -1.81
N LYS A 80 -12.00 -10.31 -2.71
CA LYS A 80 -12.89 -11.47 -2.47
C LYS A 80 -12.14 -12.80 -2.50
N GLN A 81 -11.04 -12.86 -3.23
CA GLN A 81 -10.16 -14.03 -3.32
C GLN A 81 -9.11 -14.01 -2.21
N SER A 82 -8.74 -15.19 -1.71
CA SER A 82 -7.67 -15.38 -0.71
C SER A 82 -6.38 -15.83 -1.37
N TYR A 83 -5.26 -15.39 -0.79
CA TYR A 83 -3.91 -15.66 -1.27
C TYR A 83 -3.02 -16.15 -0.12
N ARG A 84 -2.01 -16.96 -0.41
CA ARG A 84 -1.05 -17.45 0.58
C ARG A 84 0.38 -17.06 0.23
N ASP A 85 0.92 -17.63 -0.82
CA ASP A 85 2.23 -17.30 -1.33
C ASP A 85 2.05 -16.39 -2.55
N PHE A 86 2.50 -15.14 -2.43
CA PHE A 86 2.28 -14.13 -3.46
C PHE A 86 3.38 -13.09 -3.51
N ARG A 87 3.54 -12.49 -4.67
CA ARG A 87 4.15 -11.17 -4.86
C ARG A 87 3.03 -10.17 -5.13
N LEU A 88 3.05 -9.05 -4.45
CA LEU A 88 2.15 -7.93 -4.70
C LEU A 88 2.97 -6.68 -5.02
N LEU A 89 2.73 -6.11 -6.18
CA LEU A 89 3.25 -4.81 -6.58
C LEU A 89 2.10 -3.80 -6.52
N LEU A 90 2.36 -2.65 -5.91
CA LEU A 90 1.39 -1.55 -5.86
C LEU A 90 2.09 -0.22 -5.68
N GLU A 91 1.36 0.85 -5.97
CA GLU A 91 1.75 2.20 -5.59
C GLU A 91 0.75 2.74 -4.56
N VAL A 92 1.27 3.39 -3.53
CA VAL A 92 0.46 4.00 -2.47
C VAL A 92 0.87 5.46 -2.26
N LYS A 93 -0.12 6.33 -2.03
CA LYS A 93 0.08 7.73 -1.67
C LYS A 93 -0.81 8.10 -0.49
N GLN A 94 -0.23 8.74 0.53
CA GLN A 94 -0.97 9.34 1.62
C GLN A 94 -0.97 10.85 1.43
N THR A 95 -2.14 11.44 1.19
CA THR A 95 -2.31 12.89 1.01
C THR A 95 -2.75 13.59 2.27
N ARG A 96 -3.37 12.85 3.20
CA ARG A 96 -3.79 13.35 4.50
C ARG A 96 -3.65 12.23 5.54
N GLY A 97 -2.84 12.44 6.57
CA GLY A 97 -2.38 11.41 7.49
C GLY A 97 -2.82 11.53 8.94
N GLY A 98 -3.76 12.42 9.25
CA GLY A 98 -4.16 12.62 10.63
C GLY A 98 -3.00 13.15 11.50
N LYS A 99 -2.79 12.55 12.68
CA LYS A 99 -1.76 12.98 13.64
C LYS A 99 -0.35 12.44 13.35
N PHE A 100 -0.18 11.55 12.39
CA PHE A 100 1.11 10.92 12.12
C PHE A 100 1.87 11.65 11.02
N SER A 101 3.16 11.85 11.24
CA SER A 101 4.09 12.44 10.26
C SER A 101 4.62 11.42 9.26
N THR A 102 4.43 10.12 9.50
CA THR A 102 4.81 9.02 8.64
C THR A 102 3.58 8.42 7.95
N MET A 103 3.78 7.67 6.86
CA MET A 103 2.69 6.99 6.17
C MET A 103 2.05 5.95 7.09
N HIS A 104 0.80 6.19 7.49
CA HIS A 104 0.10 5.35 8.46
C HIS A 104 -0.99 4.53 7.80
N SER A 105 -0.57 3.60 6.96
CA SER A 105 -1.42 2.61 6.30
C SER A 105 -0.65 1.32 6.07
N ALA A 106 -1.36 0.26 5.72
CA ALA A 106 -0.82 -1.07 5.54
C ALA A 106 -1.58 -1.87 4.49
N VAL A 107 -0.95 -2.92 4.01
CA VAL A 107 -1.64 -4.10 3.48
C VAL A 107 -1.83 -5.08 4.63
N CYS A 108 -3.05 -5.60 4.82
CA CYS A 108 -3.27 -6.76 5.67
C CYS A 108 -3.39 -8.04 4.83
N ALA A 109 -2.80 -9.11 5.31
CA ALA A 109 -2.86 -10.42 4.68
C ALA A 109 -2.51 -11.52 5.68
N LEU A 110 -2.77 -12.78 5.33
CA LEU A 110 -2.31 -13.97 6.08
C LEU A 110 -2.95 -14.12 7.46
N GLY A 111 -4.17 -13.61 7.61
CA GLY A 111 -4.96 -13.65 8.84
C GLY A 111 -6.43 -13.92 8.57
N GLU A 112 -7.31 -13.20 9.24
CA GLU A 112 -8.76 -13.38 9.10
C GLU A 112 -9.53 -12.06 9.25
N LYS A 113 -10.64 -11.94 8.52
CA LYS A 113 -11.63 -10.90 8.76
C LYS A 113 -12.38 -11.20 10.06
N PHE A 114 -12.74 -10.17 10.80
CA PHE A 114 -13.63 -10.31 11.96
C PHE A 114 -14.42 -9.00 12.15
N GLU A 115 -15.46 -9.07 12.98
CA GLU A 115 -16.23 -7.90 13.35
C GLU A 115 -15.57 -7.20 14.56
N ASP A 116 -15.37 -5.87 14.44
CA ASP A 116 -14.87 -5.03 15.52
C ASP A 116 -15.67 -3.72 15.56
N HIS A 117 -16.21 -3.37 16.72
CA HIS A 117 -17.05 -2.17 16.90
C HIS A 117 -18.17 -2.01 15.86
N GLY A 118 -18.80 -3.12 15.45
CA GLY A 118 -19.86 -3.13 14.44
C GLY A 118 -19.36 -3.02 12.99
N ASP A 119 -18.06 -3.12 12.75
CA ASP A 119 -17.47 -3.20 11.42
C ASP A 119 -17.07 -4.65 11.10
N ALA A 120 -17.79 -5.27 10.16
CA ALA A 120 -17.51 -6.64 9.70
C ALA A 120 -16.22 -6.74 8.83
N PHE A 121 -15.62 -5.61 8.48
CA PHE A 121 -14.42 -5.54 7.64
C PHE A 121 -13.17 -5.14 8.42
N SER A 122 -13.11 -5.46 9.71
CA SER A 122 -11.88 -5.44 10.49
C SER A 122 -11.02 -6.67 10.24
N PHE A 123 -9.76 -6.65 10.69
CA PHE A 123 -8.79 -7.70 10.42
C PHE A 123 -8.04 -8.11 11.68
N ARG A 124 -7.79 -9.41 11.81
CA ARG A 124 -6.94 -10.03 12.82
C ARG A 124 -5.81 -10.76 12.13
N GLY A 125 -4.58 -10.30 12.32
CA GLY A 125 -3.41 -10.87 11.68
C GLY A 125 -2.38 -9.83 11.25
N PRO A 126 -1.41 -10.20 10.40
CA PRO A 126 -0.32 -9.31 10.01
C PRO A 126 -0.79 -8.11 9.21
N LEU A 127 -0.40 -6.92 9.68
CA LEU A 127 -0.41 -5.67 8.93
C LEU A 127 1.01 -5.39 8.47
N LEU A 128 1.21 -5.29 7.18
CA LEU A 128 2.48 -4.98 6.54
C LEU A 128 2.52 -3.48 6.34
N MET A 129 3.14 -2.79 7.31
CA MET A 129 3.14 -1.33 7.37
C MET A 129 4.07 -0.74 6.30
N PHE A 130 3.61 0.27 5.60
CA PHE A 130 4.39 0.91 4.52
C PHE A 130 5.55 1.76 5.00
N CYS A 131 5.56 2.18 6.27
CA CYS A 131 6.66 2.95 6.85
C CYS A 131 7.73 2.00 7.39
N ASN A 132 8.98 2.37 7.15
CA ASN A 132 10.13 1.50 7.42
C ASN A 132 10.39 1.22 8.91
N ASP A 133 9.90 2.03 9.83
CA ASP A 133 10.09 1.83 11.27
C ASP A 133 8.95 1.05 11.96
N TRP A 134 7.85 0.79 11.27
CA TRP A 134 6.69 0.11 11.86
C TRP A 134 6.69 -1.41 11.66
N GLY A 135 7.17 -1.89 10.52
CA GLY A 135 7.35 -3.31 10.25
C GLY A 135 6.03 -4.09 10.16
N VAL A 136 5.97 -5.24 10.82
CA VAL A 136 4.77 -6.09 10.91
C VAL A 136 4.07 -5.85 12.24
N TRP A 137 2.82 -5.46 12.15
CA TRP A 137 1.93 -5.33 13.29
C TRP A 137 0.90 -6.45 13.25
N ASP A 138 0.92 -7.36 14.21
CA ASP A 138 -0.04 -8.46 14.26
C ASP A 138 -1.33 -7.98 14.96
N ALA A 139 -2.19 -7.34 14.19
CA ALA A 139 -3.39 -6.68 14.68
C ALA A 139 -4.31 -7.65 15.43
N ASN A 140 -4.77 -7.20 16.58
CA ASN A 140 -5.73 -7.93 17.43
C ASN A 140 -5.24 -9.33 17.89
N ARG A 141 -3.90 -9.60 17.81
CA ARG A 141 -3.27 -10.83 18.33
C ARG A 141 -2.05 -10.53 19.18
N ARG A 142 -0.90 -10.17 18.57
CA ARG A 142 0.41 -10.08 19.23
C ARG A 142 1.01 -8.67 19.28
N ASN A 143 0.33 -7.66 18.74
CA ASN A 143 0.86 -6.30 18.54
C ASN A 143 2.04 -6.27 17.56
N ARG A 144 3.03 -5.39 17.80
CA ARG A 144 4.20 -5.30 16.94
C ARG A 144 5.08 -6.54 17.09
N VAL A 145 5.27 -7.28 16.01
CA VAL A 145 6.11 -8.48 15.97
C VAL A 145 7.40 -8.26 15.19
N PHE A 146 7.46 -7.25 14.32
CA PHE A 146 8.65 -6.85 13.58
C PHE A 146 8.54 -5.36 13.15
N PRO A 147 9.61 -4.57 13.25
CA PRO A 147 10.83 -4.92 13.95
C PRO A 147 10.64 -4.87 15.45
N ALA A 148 11.00 -5.92 16.13
CA ALA A 148 11.24 -5.82 17.55
C ALA A 148 12.64 -5.22 17.72
N GLY A 149 12.72 -3.89 17.88
CA GLY A 149 13.98 -3.23 18.20
C GLY A 149 15.00 -3.12 17.05
N HIS A 150 14.56 -2.80 15.85
CA HIS A 150 15.47 -2.34 14.77
C HIS A 150 16.03 -0.95 15.07
N GLY A 151 16.65 -0.78 16.23
CA GLY A 151 17.37 0.44 16.54
C GLY A 151 18.45 0.71 15.49
N GLY A 152 18.20 1.61 14.56
CA GLY A 152 19.23 2.21 13.72
C GLY A 152 19.55 1.53 12.39
N GLN A 153 18.92 0.44 12.00
CA GLN A 153 19.20 -0.16 10.69
C GLN A 153 18.58 0.65 9.53
N TRP A 154 17.53 1.42 9.82
CA TRP A 154 16.79 2.25 8.86
C TRP A 154 16.89 3.71 9.29
N GLN A 155 17.99 4.37 8.97
CA GLN A 155 18.24 5.76 9.40
C GLN A 155 17.43 6.81 8.62
N GLN A 156 16.96 6.45 7.43
CA GLN A 156 16.16 7.36 6.57
C GLN A 156 14.87 6.69 6.16
N PRO A 157 13.73 7.39 6.22
CA PRO A 157 12.47 6.87 5.70
C PRO A 157 12.59 6.54 4.21
N ALA A 158 12.17 5.34 3.82
CA ALA A 158 12.05 4.97 2.42
C ALA A 158 10.79 5.56 1.78
N GLU A 159 9.75 5.77 2.58
CA GLU A 159 8.47 6.34 2.17
C GLU A 159 8.51 7.86 2.05
N LYS A 160 7.68 8.39 1.14
CA LYS A 160 7.52 9.82 0.87
C LYS A 160 6.05 10.21 1.07
N ILE A 161 5.77 11.04 2.07
CA ILE A 161 4.43 11.55 2.32
C ILE A 161 4.04 12.54 1.23
N GLY A 162 2.80 12.43 0.74
CA GLY A 162 2.27 13.29 -0.31
C GLY A 162 2.64 12.86 -1.74
N ASP A 163 3.51 11.86 -1.88
CA ASP A 163 3.95 11.34 -3.16
C ASP A 163 3.60 9.86 -3.34
N TRP A 164 3.66 9.36 -4.58
CA TRP A 164 3.48 7.96 -4.88
C TRP A 164 4.70 7.15 -4.45
N ASN A 165 4.45 6.10 -3.68
CA ASN A 165 5.46 5.17 -3.20
C ASN A 165 5.27 3.81 -3.87
N ARG A 166 6.36 3.27 -4.39
CA ARG A 166 6.42 1.97 -5.07
C ARG A 166 6.67 0.88 -4.05
N ILE A 167 5.76 -0.06 -3.93
CA ILE A 167 5.80 -1.12 -2.93
C ILE A 167 5.87 -2.48 -3.62
N GLU A 168 6.80 -3.31 -3.19
CA GLU A 168 6.81 -4.75 -3.46
C GLU A 168 6.68 -5.51 -2.16
N ILE A 169 5.69 -6.39 -2.07
CA ILE A 169 5.52 -7.36 -0.98
C ILE A 169 5.73 -8.75 -1.55
N LEU A 170 6.54 -9.55 -0.89
CA LEU A 170 6.81 -10.94 -1.27
C LEU A 170 6.62 -11.85 -0.06
N VAL A 171 5.67 -12.77 -0.18
CA VAL A 171 5.35 -13.77 0.85
C VAL A 171 5.59 -15.16 0.27
N ILE A 172 6.43 -15.95 0.96
CA ILE A 172 6.69 -17.36 0.63
C ILE A 172 6.80 -18.14 1.94
N GLY A 173 5.94 -19.14 2.14
CA GLY A 173 5.88 -19.84 3.39
C GLY A 173 5.63 -18.87 4.55
N ASP A 174 6.45 -18.92 5.58
CA ASP A 174 6.31 -18.04 6.74
C ASP A 174 7.21 -16.78 6.65
N ARG A 175 7.85 -16.54 5.49
CA ARG A 175 8.70 -15.36 5.27
C ARG A 175 7.95 -14.26 4.54
N ILE A 176 8.02 -13.05 5.10
CA ILE A 176 7.43 -11.83 4.57
C ILE A 176 8.56 -10.84 4.30
N ARG A 177 8.63 -10.33 3.06
CA ARG A 177 9.57 -9.26 2.68
C ARG A 177 8.80 -8.11 2.06
N MET A 178 9.25 -6.89 2.29
CA MET A 178 8.70 -5.70 1.65
C MET A 178 9.80 -4.72 1.29
N ALA A 179 9.68 -4.18 0.09
CA ALA A 179 10.48 -3.04 -0.35
C ALA A 179 9.58 -1.82 -0.58
N ALA A 180 10.09 -0.66 -0.22
CA ALA A 180 9.50 0.64 -0.53
C ALA A 180 10.52 1.49 -1.29
N ASN A 181 10.14 1.98 -2.48
CA ASN A 181 10.99 2.82 -3.32
C ASN A 181 12.39 2.25 -3.58
N GLY A 182 12.49 0.93 -3.76
CA GLY A 182 13.76 0.24 -4.01
C GLY A 182 14.54 -0.17 -2.75
N VAL A 183 14.09 0.24 -1.57
CA VAL A 183 14.74 -0.08 -0.29
C VAL A 183 14.01 -1.25 0.38
N LEU A 184 14.74 -2.32 0.74
CA LEU A 184 14.19 -3.41 1.53
C LEU A 184 13.91 -2.91 2.95
N ILE A 185 12.64 -2.78 3.33
CA ILE A 185 12.21 -2.26 4.63
C ILE A 185 11.70 -3.34 5.59
N MET A 186 11.54 -4.57 5.09
CA MET A 186 11.03 -5.69 5.89
C MET A 186 11.59 -6.99 5.35
N ASP A 187 12.14 -7.82 6.25
CA ASP A 187 12.48 -9.21 6.01
C ASP A 187 12.24 -9.96 7.32
N PHE A 188 11.11 -10.64 7.40
CA PHE A 188 10.58 -11.23 8.62
C PHE A 188 10.15 -12.67 8.38
N ILE A 189 10.52 -13.55 9.27
CA ILE A 189 10.04 -14.94 9.30
C ILE A 189 9.17 -15.11 10.54
N ASP A 190 7.91 -15.42 10.32
CA ASP A 190 6.95 -15.66 11.39
C ASP A 190 7.05 -17.10 11.93
N GLN A 191 6.38 -17.35 13.06
CA GLN A 191 6.29 -18.68 13.64
C GLN A 191 5.52 -19.62 12.69
N PRO A 192 6.00 -20.85 12.51
CA PRO A 192 5.37 -21.82 11.63
C PRO A 192 3.86 -22.02 11.93
N GLY A 193 3.05 -21.99 10.87
CA GLY A 193 1.61 -22.27 10.93
C GLY A 193 0.73 -21.12 11.43
N LEU A 194 1.28 -19.94 11.75
CA LEU A 194 0.47 -18.77 12.13
C LEU A 194 -0.13 -18.06 10.92
N LEU A 195 0.59 -18.04 9.81
CA LEU A 195 0.15 -17.38 8.59
C LEU A 195 -0.82 -18.29 7.82
N LYS A 196 -1.96 -17.75 7.41
CA LYS A 196 -3.01 -18.49 6.69
C LYS A 196 -3.34 -17.80 5.37
N ALA A 197 -3.80 -18.55 4.39
CA ALA A 197 -4.41 -17.94 3.21
C ALA A 197 -5.57 -17.03 3.62
N SER A 198 -5.58 -15.80 3.14
CA SER A 198 -6.62 -14.82 3.43
C SER A 198 -6.83 -13.85 2.29
N PRO A 199 -7.93 -13.11 2.26
CA PRO A 199 -8.02 -11.91 1.44
C PRO A 199 -6.88 -10.94 1.73
N ILE A 200 -6.51 -10.15 0.73
CA ILE A 200 -5.62 -9.00 0.88
C ILE A 200 -6.49 -7.77 1.15
N GLY A 201 -6.18 -7.01 2.20
CA GLY A 201 -6.90 -5.81 2.57
C GLY A 201 -6.04 -4.55 2.51
N LEU A 202 -6.63 -3.47 2.00
CA LEU A 202 -6.07 -2.12 2.07
C LEU A 202 -6.62 -1.42 3.29
N GLN A 203 -5.76 -0.89 4.14
CA GLN A 203 -6.15 -0.33 5.44
C GLN A 203 -6.62 1.11 5.35
N LEU A 204 -7.76 1.40 6.01
CA LEU A 204 -8.09 2.71 6.55
C LEU A 204 -8.04 2.62 8.08
N HIS A 205 -7.03 3.25 8.68
CA HIS A 205 -6.71 3.08 10.10
C HIS A 205 -7.76 3.71 11.01
N ALA A 206 -8.01 3.11 12.19
CA ALA A 206 -8.80 3.70 13.26
C ALA A 206 -8.19 5.05 13.66
N ASN A 207 -8.90 6.15 13.43
CA ASN A 207 -8.37 7.48 13.66
C ASN A 207 -9.49 8.49 13.95
N ALA A 208 -9.26 9.38 14.91
CA ALA A 208 -10.14 10.50 15.18
C ALA A 208 -9.98 11.64 14.16
N GLN A 209 -8.87 11.67 13.42
CA GLN A 209 -8.57 12.71 12.44
C GLN A 209 -8.84 12.22 11.01
N PRO A 210 -9.18 13.14 10.10
CA PRO A 210 -9.30 12.80 8.69
C PRO A 210 -8.00 12.25 8.13
N GLN A 211 -8.10 11.21 7.31
CA GLN A 211 -6.99 10.60 6.58
C GLN A 211 -7.40 10.34 5.13
N GLU A 212 -6.44 10.23 4.25
CA GLU A 212 -6.67 9.93 2.85
C GLU A 212 -5.48 9.19 2.26
N HIS A 213 -5.77 8.02 1.70
CA HIS A 213 -4.81 7.15 1.04
C HIS A 213 -5.30 6.79 -0.36
N HIS A 214 -4.37 6.71 -1.30
CA HIS A 214 -4.63 6.28 -2.67
C HIS A 214 -3.80 5.05 -2.98
N PHE A 215 -4.39 4.08 -3.69
CA PHE A 215 -3.73 2.83 -4.10
C PHE A 215 -3.98 2.60 -5.58
N ARG A 216 -2.93 2.26 -6.34
CA ARG A 216 -3.04 1.94 -7.76
C ARG A 216 -2.04 0.88 -8.20
N GLY A 217 -2.18 0.38 -9.41
CA GLY A 217 -1.24 -0.55 -10.02
C GLY A 217 -1.12 -1.87 -9.25
N LEU A 218 -2.22 -2.35 -8.62
CA LEU A 218 -2.22 -3.57 -7.82
C LEU A 218 -2.10 -4.80 -8.72
N ILE A 219 -0.87 -5.32 -8.83
CA ILE A 219 -0.54 -6.52 -9.61
C ILE A 219 -0.07 -7.60 -8.64
N LEU A 220 -0.68 -8.76 -8.72
CA LEU A 220 -0.33 -9.92 -7.92
C LEU A 220 0.16 -11.06 -8.81
N THR A 221 1.14 -11.82 -8.32
CA THR A 221 1.50 -13.13 -8.85
C THR A 221 1.41 -14.18 -7.75
N GLU A 222 0.89 -15.36 -8.06
CA GLU A 222 0.87 -16.50 -7.14
C GLU A 222 2.10 -17.39 -7.35
N LYS A 223 2.57 -18.03 -6.28
CA LYS A 223 3.77 -18.90 -6.29
C LYS A 223 5.00 -18.20 -6.90
N PRO A 224 5.36 -17.04 -6.38
CA PRO A 224 6.45 -16.24 -6.91
C PRO A 224 7.82 -16.92 -6.70
N GLU A 225 8.80 -16.52 -7.50
CA GLU A 225 10.20 -16.83 -7.23
C GLU A 225 10.69 -16.16 -5.94
N ASP A 226 11.58 -16.85 -5.20
CA ASP A 226 12.09 -16.36 -3.92
C ASP A 226 13.17 -15.28 -4.09
N ARG A 227 12.82 -14.18 -4.74
CA ARG A 227 13.68 -13.00 -4.88
C ARG A 227 12.86 -11.72 -4.96
N MET A 228 13.33 -10.64 -4.38
CA MET A 228 12.79 -9.30 -4.60
C MET A 228 13.19 -8.81 -6.00
N LEU A 229 12.27 -8.12 -6.68
CA LEU A 229 12.49 -7.62 -8.03
C LEU A 229 12.86 -6.14 -8.06
N THR A 230 12.45 -5.39 -7.04
CA THR A 230 12.51 -3.93 -7.02
C THR A 230 13.55 -3.35 -6.05
N VAL A 231 14.26 -4.23 -5.33
CA VAL A 231 15.31 -3.79 -4.39
C VAL A 231 16.54 -3.35 -5.17
N GLU A 232 16.94 -2.10 -4.98
CA GLU A 232 18.19 -1.58 -5.52
C GLU A 232 19.37 -2.20 -4.78
N ILE A 233 20.21 -2.95 -5.50
CA ILE A 233 21.45 -3.48 -4.93
C ILE A 233 22.42 -2.30 -4.83
N ALA A 234 22.72 -1.86 -3.60
CA ALA A 234 23.72 -0.82 -3.39
C ALA A 234 25.07 -1.25 -3.99
N GLY A 235 25.51 -0.57 -5.04
CA GLY A 235 26.85 -0.73 -5.60
C GLY A 235 26.94 -1.62 -6.84
N LYS A 236 26.19 -1.30 -7.89
CA LYS A 236 26.58 -1.60 -9.27
C LYS A 236 26.57 -0.32 -10.08
#